data_eba0981e56613bac9bd36f3fa4c0790f
#
_entry.id   eba0981e56613bac9bd36f3fa4c0790f
#
_cell.length_a   1.000
_cell.length_b   1.000
_cell.length_c   1.000
_cell.angle_alpha   90.00
_cell.angle_beta   90.00
_cell.angle_gamma   90.00
#
_symmetry.space_group_name_H-M   'P 1'
#
loop_
_entity.id
_entity.type
_entity.pdbx_description
1 polymer ?
#
loop_
_entity_poly.entity_id
_entity_poly.type
_entity_poly.pdbx_seq_one_letter_code
_entity_poly.pdbx_strand_id
1 'polypeptide(L)'
;MKTKIILWISSLLLLTAGAGCEKNKDYEVPTQLTGTRWELAGIVDAKTGKITPLAPKGSYWFKFISETEAKGGTVLNQMTVYLTTPPFFVINTKIGDEENGDAALFYRIIKTLESYTWEKNELKFFYDNKQYYLLYKYSKS
;
A
#
# COMPACT_ATOMS: atom_id res chain seq x y z
N MET A 1 -23.60 -45.21 -24.85
CA MET A 1 -24.13 -43.87 -24.83
C MET A 1 -23.75 -43.06 -23.59
N LYS A 2 -23.57 -43.70 -22.47
CA LYS A 2 -23.20 -42.98 -21.21
C LYS A 2 -21.75 -42.53 -21.12
N THR A 3 -20.86 -43.08 -21.90
CA THR A 3 -19.42 -42.77 -21.90
C THR A 3 -19.03 -41.51 -22.67
N LYS A 4 -19.90 -41.03 -23.54
CA LYS A 4 -19.61 -39.83 -24.33
C LYS A 4 -19.79 -38.49 -23.57
N ILE A 5 -20.58 -38.51 -22.50
CA ILE A 5 -20.89 -37.30 -21.71
C ILE A 5 -19.72 -36.98 -20.75
N ILE A 6 -19.01 -38.00 -20.29
CA ILE A 6 -17.90 -37.82 -19.32
C ILE A 6 -16.67 -37.19 -19.97
N LEU A 7 -16.44 -37.44 -21.26
CA LEU A 7 -15.30 -36.86 -21.98
C LEU A 7 -15.41 -35.36 -22.23
N TRP A 8 -16.65 -34.85 -22.28
CA TRP A 8 -16.86 -33.40 -22.48
C TRP A 8 -16.61 -32.57 -21.23
N ILE A 9 -16.85 -33.14 -20.06
CA ILE A 9 -16.68 -32.48 -18.77
C ILE A 9 -15.18 -32.33 -18.44
N SER A 10 -14.38 -33.31 -18.82
CA SER A 10 -12.93 -33.25 -18.56
C SER A 10 -12.20 -32.22 -19.45
N SER A 11 -12.68 -31.98 -20.66
CA SER A 11 -12.06 -30.97 -21.53
C SER A 11 -12.42 -29.54 -21.10
N LEU A 12 -13.57 -29.35 -20.50
CA LEU A 12 -13.97 -28.04 -19.97
C LEU A 12 -13.18 -27.66 -18.73
N LEU A 13 -12.83 -28.63 -17.88
CA LEU A 13 -12.00 -28.42 -16.71
C LEU A 13 -10.56 -28.03 -17.04
N LEU A 14 -10.01 -28.55 -18.12
CA LEU A 14 -8.67 -28.21 -18.60
C LEU A 14 -8.57 -26.77 -19.11
N LEU A 15 -9.62 -26.27 -19.74
CA LEU A 15 -9.67 -24.88 -20.23
C LEU A 15 -9.76 -23.86 -19.12
N THR A 16 -10.45 -24.17 -18.03
CA THR A 16 -10.52 -23.26 -16.87
C THR A 16 -9.23 -23.23 -16.05
N ALA A 17 -8.50 -24.32 -15.98
CA ALA A 17 -7.20 -24.36 -15.30
C ALA A 17 -6.13 -23.56 -16.08
N GLY A 18 -6.12 -23.58 -17.39
CA GLY A 18 -5.20 -22.80 -18.22
C GLY A 18 -5.42 -21.30 -18.11
N ALA A 19 -6.66 -20.84 -18.08
CA ALA A 19 -6.97 -19.42 -17.94
C ALA A 19 -6.66 -18.86 -16.53
N GLY A 20 -6.67 -19.68 -15.48
CA GLY A 20 -6.33 -19.29 -14.12
C GLY A 20 -4.83 -19.04 -13.94
N CYS A 21 -3.97 -19.76 -14.65
CA CYS A 21 -2.51 -19.61 -14.53
C CYS A 21 -1.98 -18.33 -15.16
N GLU A 22 -2.61 -17.80 -16.19
CA GLU A 22 -2.17 -16.55 -16.85
C GLU A 22 -2.43 -15.30 -16.03
N LYS A 23 -3.40 -15.33 -15.12
CA LYS A 23 -3.77 -14.20 -14.26
C LYS A 23 -2.89 -14.10 -13.01
N ASN A 24 -2.16 -15.13 -12.66
CA ASN A 24 -1.24 -15.15 -11.54
C ASN A 24 0.18 -14.76 -11.96
N LYS A 25 0.30 -13.72 -12.75
CA LYS A 25 1.61 -13.08 -12.91
C LYS A 25 2.06 -12.54 -11.56
N ASP A 26 3.02 -13.22 -11.02
CA ASP A 26 3.88 -12.97 -9.87
C ASP A 26 3.90 -11.53 -9.38
N TYR A 27 2.87 -11.12 -8.67
CA TYR A 27 3.02 -10.02 -7.75
C TYR A 27 3.78 -10.61 -6.56
N GLU A 28 5.07 -10.33 -6.50
CA GLU A 28 5.83 -10.67 -5.31
C GLU A 28 5.14 -10.02 -4.11
N VAL A 29 4.65 -10.86 -3.24
CA VAL A 29 4.06 -10.43 -1.98
C VAL A 29 5.15 -10.53 -0.94
N PRO A 30 5.47 -9.42 -0.24
CA PRO A 30 6.47 -9.49 0.80
C PRO A 30 6.00 -10.41 1.92
N THR A 31 6.90 -11.22 2.43
CA THR A 31 6.63 -12.14 3.55
C THR A 31 6.86 -11.49 4.91
N GLN A 32 7.51 -10.34 4.93
CA GLN A 32 7.79 -9.55 6.12
C GLN A 32 7.81 -8.07 5.74
N LEU A 33 7.58 -7.18 6.71
CA LEU A 33 7.62 -5.74 6.46
C LEU A 33 9.05 -5.19 6.44
N THR A 34 9.92 -5.67 7.31
CA THR A 34 11.30 -5.19 7.42
C THR A 34 12.02 -5.27 6.07
N GLY A 35 12.63 -4.18 5.67
CA GLY A 35 13.36 -4.06 4.41
C GLY A 35 12.49 -3.77 3.18
N THR A 36 11.17 -3.72 3.33
CA THR A 36 10.26 -3.48 2.20
C THR A 36 10.03 -2.00 1.95
N ARG A 37 9.85 -1.66 0.68
CA ARG A 37 9.51 -0.33 0.21
C ARG A 37 8.09 -0.29 -0.33
N TRP A 38 7.40 0.79 -0.06
CA TRP A 38 6.01 1.02 -0.42
C TRP A 38 5.84 2.40 -1.03
N GLU A 39 5.05 2.49 -2.08
CA GLU A 39 4.71 3.76 -2.73
C GLU A 39 3.24 4.10 -2.54
N LEU A 40 2.96 5.37 -2.28
CA LEU A 40 1.61 5.84 -2.07
C LEU A 40 0.81 5.77 -3.38
N ALA A 41 -0.31 5.08 -3.33
CA ALA A 41 -1.31 5.09 -4.40
C ALA A 41 -2.28 6.27 -4.24
N GLY A 42 -2.66 6.61 -3.02
CA GLY A 42 -3.53 7.75 -2.74
C GLY A 42 -4.20 7.69 -1.39
N ILE A 43 -5.08 8.66 -1.16
CA ILE A 43 -5.99 8.70 -0.02
C ILE A 43 -7.28 7.97 -0.41
N VAL A 44 -7.74 7.07 0.44
CA VAL A 44 -8.96 6.31 0.20
C VAL A 44 -10.01 6.68 1.24
N ASP A 45 -11.21 6.99 0.76
CA ASP A 45 -12.41 7.07 1.61
C ASP A 45 -12.85 5.63 1.92
N ALA A 46 -12.79 5.25 3.20
CA ALA A 46 -13.09 3.87 3.60
C ALA A 46 -14.56 3.47 3.37
N LYS A 47 -15.46 4.44 3.37
CA LYS A 47 -16.89 4.20 3.14
C LYS A 47 -17.23 3.97 1.68
N THR A 48 -16.65 4.75 0.77
CA THR A 48 -16.98 4.71 -0.66
C THR A 48 -15.97 3.93 -1.48
N GLY A 49 -14.76 3.72 -0.96
CA GLY A 49 -13.66 3.12 -1.70
C GLY A 49 -13.01 4.07 -2.74
N LYS A 50 -13.46 5.33 -2.78
CA LYS A 50 -12.89 6.32 -3.71
C LYS A 50 -11.45 6.62 -3.33
N ILE A 51 -10.55 6.51 -4.29
CA ILE A 51 -9.14 6.86 -4.16
C ILE A 51 -8.85 8.22 -4.79
N THR A 52 -8.11 9.05 -4.06
CA THR A 52 -7.61 10.35 -4.54
C THR A 52 -6.08 10.28 -4.56
N PRO A 53 -5.45 10.19 -5.72
CA PRO A 53 -3.99 10.19 -5.81
C PRO A 53 -3.42 11.55 -5.43
N LEU A 54 -2.19 11.55 -4.90
CA LEU A 54 -1.45 12.77 -4.61
C LEU A 54 -0.37 13.02 -5.68
N ALA A 55 -0.19 14.27 -6.02
CA ALA A 55 0.81 14.70 -7.00
C ALA A 55 2.07 15.26 -6.30
N PRO A 56 3.27 15.08 -6.86
CA PRO A 56 3.57 14.23 -8.01
C PRO A 56 3.62 12.75 -7.65
N LYS A 57 3.18 11.92 -8.58
CA LYS A 57 3.19 10.46 -8.41
C LYS A 57 4.61 9.94 -8.16
N GLY A 58 4.74 9.00 -7.21
CA GLY A 58 6.02 8.37 -6.89
C GLY A 58 6.87 9.15 -5.89
N SER A 59 6.44 10.34 -5.47
CA SER A 59 7.18 11.16 -4.49
C SER A 59 6.92 10.75 -3.05
N TYR A 60 5.88 9.99 -2.79
CA TYR A 60 5.48 9.60 -1.44
C TYR A 60 5.76 8.11 -1.25
N TRP A 61 6.64 7.79 -0.31
CA TRP A 61 7.08 6.41 -0.11
C TRP A 61 7.36 6.13 1.36
N PHE A 62 7.31 4.83 1.72
CA PHE A 62 7.79 4.30 2.99
C PHE A 62 8.76 3.15 2.76
N LYS A 63 9.75 3.05 3.63
CA LYS A 63 10.65 1.91 3.73
C LYS A 63 10.73 1.47 5.19
N PHE A 64 10.33 0.25 5.47
CA PHE A 64 10.45 -0.33 6.80
C PHE A 64 11.89 -0.68 7.11
N ILE A 65 12.43 -0.08 8.16
CA ILE A 65 13.76 -0.37 8.66
C ILE A 65 13.71 -1.53 9.66
N SER A 66 12.65 -1.59 10.45
CA SER A 66 12.32 -2.65 11.38
C SER A 66 10.79 -2.78 11.48
N GLU A 67 10.29 -3.64 12.34
CA GLU A 67 8.85 -3.76 12.60
C GLU A 67 8.25 -2.51 13.26
N THR A 68 9.07 -1.70 13.90
CA THR A 68 8.63 -0.52 14.67
C THR A 68 9.10 0.81 14.11
N GLU A 69 9.92 0.81 13.06
CA GLU A 69 10.49 2.01 12.47
C GLU A 69 10.41 1.96 10.95
N ALA A 70 9.91 3.03 10.37
CA ALA A 70 9.91 3.23 8.92
C ALA A 70 10.48 4.60 8.59
N LYS A 71 11.21 4.68 7.48
CA LYS A 71 11.57 5.93 6.84
C LYS A 71 10.58 6.22 5.73
N GLY A 72 10.30 7.50 5.52
CA GLY A 72 9.41 7.95 4.47
C GLY A 72 9.94 9.18 3.77
N GLY A 73 9.34 9.49 2.65
CA GLY A 73 9.67 10.68 1.87
C GLY A 73 8.43 11.35 1.33
N THR A 74 8.58 12.64 1.12
CA THR A 74 7.67 13.49 0.38
C THR A 74 8.44 14.11 -0.80
N VAL A 75 7.90 15.16 -1.40
CA VAL A 75 8.56 15.86 -2.51
C VAL A 75 9.90 16.46 -2.08
N LEU A 76 9.92 17.15 -0.94
CA LEU A 76 11.07 17.93 -0.48
C LEU A 76 11.73 17.39 0.79
N ASN A 77 11.02 16.59 1.55
CA ASN A 77 11.46 16.20 2.88
C ASN A 77 11.50 14.70 3.09
N GLN A 78 12.24 14.29 4.09
CA GLN A 78 12.25 12.91 4.60
C GLN A 78 11.71 12.88 6.03
N MET A 79 11.20 11.74 6.44
CA MET A 79 10.67 11.53 7.78
C MET A 79 11.05 10.16 8.31
N THR A 80 11.04 10.05 9.62
CA THR A 80 11.08 8.75 10.32
C THR A 80 9.78 8.61 11.10
N VAL A 81 9.13 7.48 10.94
CA VAL A 81 7.88 7.15 11.64
C VAL A 81 8.15 6.01 12.59
N TYR A 82 7.83 6.22 13.85
CA TYR A 82 7.91 5.20 14.89
C TYR A 82 6.52 4.60 15.13
N LEU A 83 6.38 3.32 14.83
CA LEU A 83 5.12 2.58 14.79
C LEU A 83 4.87 1.79 16.08
N THR A 84 5.26 2.33 17.22
CA THR A 84 5.18 1.61 18.50
C THR A 84 3.80 1.74 19.16
N THR A 85 3.30 2.97 19.28
CA THR A 85 2.03 3.26 19.96
C THR A 85 1.30 4.39 19.25
N PRO A 86 0.03 4.23 18.87
CA PRO A 86 -0.75 5.34 18.31
C PRO A 86 -0.98 6.47 19.32
N PRO A 87 -1.01 7.74 18.87
CA PRO A 87 -0.63 8.17 17.53
C PRO A 87 0.84 7.96 17.25
N PHE A 88 1.18 7.55 16.03
CA PHE A 88 2.56 7.27 15.66
C PHE A 88 3.41 8.53 15.76
N PHE A 89 4.61 8.36 16.29
CA PHE A 89 5.53 9.47 16.44
C PHE A 89 6.30 9.69 15.12
N VAL A 90 6.22 10.91 14.60
CA VAL A 90 6.83 11.28 13.32
C VAL A 90 7.90 12.35 13.56
N ILE A 91 9.12 12.05 13.16
CA ILE A 91 10.21 13.03 13.09
C ILE A 91 10.40 13.41 11.63
N ASN A 92 10.24 14.68 11.34
CA ASN A 92 10.51 15.22 10.01
C ASN A 92 11.95 15.72 9.93
N THR A 93 12.68 15.25 8.93
CA THR A 93 13.98 15.80 8.59
C THR A 93 13.76 16.76 7.43
N LYS A 94 13.64 18.03 7.74
CA LYS A 94 13.48 19.08 6.74
C LYS A 94 14.79 19.24 5.97
N ILE A 95 14.75 18.92 4.69
CA ILE A 95 15.91 19.04 3.80
C ILE A 95 15.76 20.27 2.90
N GLY A 96 14.53 20.70 2.62
CA GLY A 96 14.20 21.80 1.73
C GLY A 96 13.25 22.80 2.34
N ASP A 97 12.64 23.59 1.49
CA ASP A 97 11.63 24.58 1.84
C ASP A 97 10.34 23.92 2.36
N GLU A 98 9.39 24.75 2.79
CA GLU A 98 8.09 24.26 3.23
C GLU A 98 7.34 23.54 2.12
N GLU A 99 6.76 22.40 2.46
CA GLU A 99 5.88 21.68 1.56
C GLU A 99 4.61 22.48 1.29
N ASN A 100 4.10 22.40 0.06
CA ASN A 100 2.84 23.02 -0.33
C ASN A 100 1.95 22.04 -1.08
N GLY A 101 0.70 22.43 -1.35
CA GLY A 101 -0.24 21.58 -2.10
C GLY A 101 -0.46 20.21 -1.49
N ASP A 102 -0.38 19.18 -2.33
CA ASP A 102 -0.59 17.78 -1.92
C ASP A 102 0.46 17.28 -0.92
N ALA A 103 1.69 17.75 -1.04
CA ALA A 103 2.74 17.40 -0.10
C ALA A 103 2.47 17.98 1.30
N ALA A 104 1.96 19.19 1.39
CA ALA A 104 1.54 19.78 2.67
C ALA A 104 0.35 19.02 3.26
N LEU A 105 -0.62 18.61 2.45
CA LEU A 105 -1.74 17.79 2.87
C LEU A 105 -1.27 16.44 3.41
N PHE A 106 -0.42 15.74 2.66
CA PHE A 106 0.18 14.48 3.09
C PHE A 106 0.89 14.62 4.44
N TYR A 107 1.68 15.67 4.59
CA TYR A 107 2.44 15.90 5.81
C TYR A 107 1.54 16.15 7.02
N ARG A 108 0.41 16.81 6.84
CA ARG A 108 -0.59 16.96 7.91
C ARG A 108 -1.22 15.62 8.28
N ILE A 109 -1.54 14.79 7.29
CA ILE A 109 -2.15 13.47 7.51
C ILE A 109 -1.21 12.54 8.26
N ILE A 110 0.06 12.49 7.86
CA ILE A 110 1.03 11.53 8.43
C ILE A 110 1.21 11.69 9.95
N LYS A 111 0.99 12.89 10.46
CA LYS A 111 1.06 13.18 11.90
C LYS A 111 -0.15 12.69 12.68
N THR A 112 -1.22 12.30 12.00
CA THR A 112 -2.49 11.89 12.60
C THR A 112 -2.79 10.41 12.45
N LEU A 113 -1.84 9.62 11.95
CA LEU A 113 -2.02 8.19 11.74
C LEU A 113 -2.29 7.46 13.05
N GLU A 114 -3.32 6.62 13.03
CA GLU A 114 -3.83 5.92 14.22
C GLU A 114 -3.44 4.45 14.25
N SER A 115 -3.43 3.81 13.10
CA SER A 115 -3.15 2.38 12.96
C SER A 115 -2.76 2.03 11.54
N TYR A 116 -2.26 0.83 11.35
CA TYR A 116 -2.01 0.32 10.01
C TYR A 116 -2.36 -1.16 9.91
N THR A 117 -2.67 -1.57 8.69
CA THR A 117 -2.81 -2.98 8.31
C THR A 117 -1.98 -3.26 7.09
N TRP A 118 -1.47 -4.47 7.03
CA TRP A 118 -0.74 -4.95 5.89
C TRP A 118 -1.31 -6.30 5.45
N GLU A 119 -1.67 -6.38 4.18
CA GLU A 119 -2.16 -7.61 3.57
C GLU A 119 -1.66 -7.70 2.14
N LYS A 120 -0.95 -8.76 1.81
CA LYS A 120 -0.37 -8.98 0.48
C LYS A 120 0.52 -7.80 0.06
N ASN A 121 0.20 -7.15 -1.05
CA ASN A 121 0.93 -6.02 -1.61
C ASN A 121 0.31 -4.66 -1.26
N GLU A 122 -0.57 -4.63 -0.28
CA GLU A 122 -1.25 -3.41 0.18
C GLU A 122 -0.92 -3.11 1.65
N LEU A 123 -0.57 -1.87 1.90
CA LEU A 123 -0.34 -1.31 3.22
C LEU A 123 -1.28 -0.13 3.39
N LYS A 124 -2.08 -0.13 4.47
CA LYS A 124 -3.06 0.91 4.76
C LYS A 124 -2.75 1.56 6.09
N PHE A 125 -2.59 2.87 6.08
CA PHE A 125 -2.47 3.67 7.28
C PHE A 125 -3.76 4.45 7.52
N PHE A 126 -4.46 4.16 8.60
CA PHE A 126 -5.74 4.75 8.94
C PHE A 126 -5.60 6.03 9.74
N TYR A 127 -6.51 6.98 9.49
CA TYR A 127 -6.63 8.22 10.24
C TYR A 127 -8.08 8.69 10.26
N ASP A 128 -8.38 9.71 11.05
CA ASP A 128 -9.70 10.30 11.23
C ASP A 128 -10.76 9.24 11.62
N ASN A 129 -10.51 8.53 12.73
CA ASN A 129 -11.35 7.43 13.22
C ASN A 129 -11.60 6.34 12.17
N LYS A 130 -10.58 6.02 11.38
CA LYS A 130 -10.62 5.05 10.28
C LYS A 130 -11.57 5.41 9.13
N GLN A 131 -11.99 6.66 9.03
CA GLN A 131 -12.78 7.14 7.90
C GLN A 131 -11.98 7.19 6.60
N TYR A 132 -10.69 7.42 6.74
CA TYR A 132 -9.76 7.47 5.62
C TYR A 132 -8.52 6.63 5.89
N TYR A 133 -7.85 6.24 4.83
CA TYR A 133 -6.54 5.65 4.92
C TYR A 133 -5.65 6.05 3.74
N LEU A 134 -4.37 6.10 4.00
CA LEU A 134 -3.35 6.18 2.97
C LEU A 134 -3.13 4.76 2.45
N LEU A 135 -3.32 4.55 1.15
CA LEU A 135 -3.07 3.26 0.51
C LEU A 135 -1.69 3.27 -0.13
N TYR A 136 -0.86 2.35 0.31
CA TYR A 136 0.46 2.10 -0.26
C TYR A 136 0.47 0.77 -0.98
N LYS A 137 1.20 0.72 -2.08
CA LYS A 137 1.46 -0.50 -2.83
C LYS A 137 2.92 -0.91 -2.68
N TYR A 138 3.16 -2.21 -2.55
CA TYR A 138 4.50 -2.74 -2.50
C TYR A 138 5.29 -2.33 -3.75
N SER A 139 6.48 -1.80 -3.54
CA SER A 139 7.39 -1.39 -4.60
C SER A 139 8.67 -2.20 -4.50
N LYS A 140 8.96 -2.91 -5.55
CA LYS A 140 10.24 -3.60 -5.69
C LYS A 140 11.28 -2.59 -6.16
N SER A 141 11.97 -2.00 -5.22
CA SER A 141 13.02 -1.02 -5.54
C SER A 141 14.36 -1.69 -5.80
#